data_f4dcb6abbe27d0a47498f8d81ca6c2bd
#
_entry.id   f4dcb6abbe27d0a47498f8d81ca6c2bd
#
_cell.length_a   1.000
_cell.length_b   1.000
_cell.length_c   1.000
_cell.angle_alpha   90.00
_cell.angle_beta   90.00
_cell.angle_gamma   90.00
#
_symmetry.space_group_name_H-M   'P 1'
#
loop_
_entity.id
_entity.type
_entity.pdbx_description
1 polymer ?
#
loop_
_entity_poly.entity_id
_entity_poly.type
_entity_poly.pdbx_seq_one_letter_code
_entity_poly.pdbx_strand_id
1 'polypeptide(L)'
;LGYLSTATTLNYLFLQTYSEVLDVRANFEPIKDFRLDVNMNKNYSKNHSEYFKNTLSVDDPLFEHLNAVDAGSFSISYSIMGTVFEKLDPKEVSATFKQFEANREIISNRWQTELNTVYSEGQFFNPLDSTLLPNYAEGYGPYSQDVLIPAFIAAYTGKSAADISLNAFSQIPKPNYRITYNGLSKLPGFKKLFSTFTVTSAYTSTLSLNSFTTDLDFDGNYYAYAHVVDTLTGNFVTLYDIPNIIINEALSPLIGFDVTWINGITSKFDFKKSRTLTMSFIDYQLTQIHSTECTIGAGYKMSGFTLPIKIKGRRPNLENDLTFKFDFSFRDDITTNFRLDQDLNEPTGGMKSITLSPTIDYVVNDRFNVQLYFDRQKTVPKISTSYPITSTNAGIKVRFSLAE
;
A
#
# COMPACT_ATOMS: atom_id res chain seq x y z
N LEU A 1 -35.51 17.32 28.74
CA LEU A 1 -34.12 17.81 28.90
C LEU A 1 -33.49 17.46 30.27
N GLY A 2 -34.15 16.64 31.11
CA GLY A 2 -33.67 16.30 32.46
C GLY A 2 -32.35 15.48 32.57
N TYR A 3 -31.71 15.21 31.44
CA TYR A 3 -30.42 14.48 31.38
C TYR A 3 -29.21 15.38 31.19
N LEU A 4 -29.38 16.67 30.95
CA LEU A 4 -28.29 17.63 30.78
C LEU A 4 -28.11 18.45 32.06
N SER A 5 -26.86 18.59 32.51
CA SER A 5 -26.53 19.45 33.60
C SER A 5 -26.53 20.91 33.18
N THR A 6 -27.20 21.80 33.95
CA THR A 6 -27.18 23.22 33.70
C THR A 6 -25.98 23.92 34.34
N ALA A 7 -25.08 23.17 35.03
CA ALA A 7 -23.86 23.72 35.62
C ALA A 7 -22.91 24.26 34.55
N THR A 8 -22.56 25.53 34.59
CA THR A 8 -21.63 26.19 33.65
C THR A 8 -20.18 25.75 33.81
N THR A 9 -19.85 25.20 34.99
CA THR A 9 -18.52 24.71 35.34
C THR A 9 -18.26 23.26 34.94
N LEU A 10 -19.28 22.56 34.37
CA LEU A 10 -19.15 21.19 33.99
C LEU A 10 -18.34 21.10 32.66
N ASN A 11 -17.13 20.56 32.75
CA ASN A 11 -16.21 20.41 31.62
C ASN A 11 -15.93 18.92 31.32
N TYR A 12 -16.98 18.13 31.06
CA TYR A 12 -16.81 16.78 30.57
C TYR A 12 -16.79 16.77 29.05
N LEU A 13 -15.80 16.06 28.51
CA LEU A 13 -15.67 15.88 27.08
C LEU A 13 -16.74 14.90 26.58
N PHE A 14 -17.55 15.34 25.63
CA PHE A 14 -18.42 14.44 24.88
C PHE A 14 -17.60 13.73 23.82
N LEU A 15 -17.72 12.42 23.76
CA LEU A 15 -16.99 11.57 22.81
C LEU A 15 -17.97 10.74 22.02
N GLN A 16 -17.83 10.72 20.70
CA GLN A 16 -18.58 9.86 19.81
C GLN A 16 -17.63 9.19 18.82
N THR A 17 -17.76 7.87 18.67
CA THR A 17 -17.01 7.11 17.66
C THR A 17 -17.94 6.64 16.56
N TYR A 18 -17.60 6.90 15.33
CA TYR A 18 -18.22 6.37 14.14
C TYR A 18 -17.27 5.45 13.40
N SER A 19 -17.75 4.28 13.00
CA SER A 19 -16.98 3.33 12.18
C SER A 19 -17.85 2.76 11.08
N GLU A 20 -17.34 2.79 9.84
CA GLU A 20 -17.94 2.19 8.67
C GLU A 20 -16.98 1.17 8.07
N VAL A 21 -17.40 -0.09 7.97
CA VAL A 21 -16.62 -1.18 7.38
C VAL A 21 -17.43 -1.83 6.27
N LEU A 22 -16.91 -1.81 5.06
CA LEU A 22 -17.44 -2.55 3.93
C LEU A 22 -16.40 -3.60 3.52
N ASP A 23 -16.79 -4.87 3.53
CA ASP A 23 -15.97 -5.99 3.04
C ASP A 23 -16.83 -6.83 2.08
N VAL A 24 -16.47 -6.83 0.81
CA VAL A 24 -17.16 -7.58 -0.24
C VAL A 24 -16.21 -8.61 -0.79
N ARG A 25 -16.64 -9.87 -0.78
CA ARG A 25 -15.88 -11.01 -1.32
C ARG A 25 -16.74 -11.80 -2.29
N ALA A 26 -16.15 -12.16 -3.42
CA ALA A 26 -16.80 -12.99 -4.43
C ALA A 26 -15.78 -13.99 -4.99
N ASN A 27 -16.23 -15.23 -5.17
CA ASN A 27 -15.44 -16.30 -5.76
C ASN A 27 -16.18 -16.78 -7.01
N PHE A 28 -15.47 -16.84 -8.12
CA PHE A 28 -16.00 -17.27 -9.41
C PHE A 28 -15.19 -18.42 -9.95
N GLU A 29 -15.87 -19.40 -10.51
CA GLU A 29 -15.27 -20.50 -11.27
C GLU A 29 -15.94 -20.58 -12.67
N PRO A 30 -15.63 -19.63 -13.58
CA PRO A 30 -16.30 -19.50 -14.87
C PRO A 30 -16.04 -20.71 -15.79
N ILE A 31 -14.90 -21.36 -15.61
CA ILE A 31 -14.54 -22.62 -16.29
C ILE A 31 -13.85 -23.55 -15.30
N LYS A 32 -13.91 -24.82 -15.54
CA LYS A 32 -13.29 -25.84 -14.68
C LYS A 32 -11.81 -25.55 -14.44
N ASP A 33 -11.40 -25.64 -13.17
CA ASP A 33 -10.01 -25.41 -12.74
C ASP A 33 -9.52 -23.96 -12.80
N PHE A 34 -10.36 -23.00 -13.18
CA PHE A 34 -10.07 -21.58 -13.15
C PHE A 34 -10.86 -20.90 -12.03
N ARG A 35 -10.16 -20.41 -11.04
CA ARG A 35 -10.74 -19.70 -9.90
C ARG A 35 -10.33 -18.23 -9.93
N LEU A 36 -11.32 -17.35 -9.80
CA LEU A 36 -11.17 -15.91 -9.62
C LEU A 36 -11.75 -15.50 -8.28
N ASP A 37 -10.90 -15.10 -7.37
CA ASP A 37 -11.28 -14.49 -6.10
C ASP A 37 -11.20 -12.97 -6.22
N VAL A 38 -12.29 -12.29 -5.87
CA VAL A 38 -12.40 -10.83 -5.91
C VAL A 38 -12.74 -10.33 -4.52
N ASN A 39 -12.04 -9.29 -4.07
CA ASN A 39 -12.36 -8.64 -2.81
C ASN A 39 -12.30 -7.11 -2.93
N MET A 40 -13.20 -6.44 -2.22
CA MET A 40 -13.23 -4.98 -2.08
C MET A 40 -13.41 -4.65 -0.62
N ASN A 41 -12.70 -3.64 -0.13
CA ASN A 41 -12.85 -3.16 1.23
C ASN A 41 -12.87 -1.65 1.30
N LYS A 42 -13.59 -1.12 2.29
CA LYS A 42 -13.58 0.28 2.71
C LYS A 42 -13.65 0.31 4.22
N ASN A 43 -12.77 1.06 4.85
CA ASN A 43 -12.80 1.33 6.28
C ASN A 43 -12.75 2.83 6.48
N TYR A 44 -13.68 3.35 7.23
CA TYR A 44 -13.72 4.74 7.66
C TYR A 44 -13.95 4.77 9.17
N SER A 45 -13.11 5.46 9.90
CA SER A 45 -13.32 5.68 11.33
C SER A 45 -13.18 7.16 11.64
N LYS A 46 -14.07 7.66 12.49
CA LYS A 46 -14.10 9.04 12.94
C LYS A 46 -14.43 9.08 14.42
N ASN A 47 -13.58 9.72 15.19
CA ASN A 47 -13.79 10.04 16.59
C ASN A 47 -14.09 11.53 16.70
N HIS A 48 -15.28 11.84 17.18
CA HIS A 48 -15.71 13.19 17.48
C HIS A 48 -15.53 13.48 18.95
N SER A 49 -15.00 14.64 19.28
CA SER A 49 -14.86 15.12 20.66
C SER A 49 -15.24 16.59 20.74
N GLU A 50 -16.02 16.98 21.74
CA GLU A 50 -16.44 18.35 21.97
C GLU A 50 -16.80 18.60 23.43
N TYR A 51 -16.88 19.85 23.82
CA TYR A 51 -17.53 20.24 25.06
C TYR A 51 -18.93 20.72 24.74
N PHE A 52 -19.93 19.88 25.03
CA PHE A 52 -21.34 20.27 24.95
C PHE A 52 -21.81 20.65 26.34
N LYS A 53 -21.96 21.95 26.60
CA LYS A 53 -22.27 22.46 27.93
C LYS A 53 -23.12 23.73 27.91
N ASN A 54 -23.71 24.04 29.09
CA ASN A 54 -24.32 25.32 29.29
C ASN A 54 -23.25 26.43 29.44
N THR A 55 -23.37 27.50 28.68
CA THR A 55 -22.44 28.60 28.61
C THR A 55 -22.99 29.89 29.25
N LEU A 56 -24.28 29.98 29.50
CA LEU A 56 -24.92 31.22 29.98
C LEU A 56 -25.16 31.22 31.50
N SER A 57 -26.22 30.58 32.00
CA SER A 57 -26.53 30.54 33.43
C SER A 57 -27.32 29.29 33.80
N VAL A 58 -27.44 29.02 35.12
CA VAL A 58 -28.23 27.87 35.60
C VAL A 58 -29.73 28.08 35.40
N ASP A 59 -30.18 29.33 35.51
CA ASP A 59 -31.59 29.71 35.44
C ASP A 59 -32.07 29.92 34.00
N ASP A 60 -31.16 30.30 33.08
CA ASP A 60 -31.42 30.46 31.64
C ASP A 60 -30.33 29.75 30.84
N PRO A 61 -30.41 28.41 30.71
CA PRO A 61 -29.34 27.61 30.14
C PRO A 61 -29.28 27.74 28.61
N LEU A 62 -28.09 28.11 28.09
CA LEU A 62 -27.72 28.07 26.70
C LEU A 62 -26.71 26.96 26.48
N PHE A 63 -27.08 25.91 25.75
CA PHE A 63 -26.17 24.81 25.44
C PHE A 63 -25.47 25.05 24.12
N GLU A 64 -24.15 25.02 24.15
CA GLU A 64 -23.31 25.24 22.97
C GLU A 64 -22.33 24.09 22.76
N HIS A 65 -21.99 23.87 21.49
CA HIS A 65 -20.94 22.98 21.05
C HIS A 65 -19.63 23.75 20.99
N LEU A 66 -18.67 23.41 21.83
CA LEU A 66 -17.40 24.10 21.93
C LEU A 66 -16.24 23.19 21.59
N ASN A 67 -15.31 23.68 20.79
CA ASN A 67 -14.08 23.01 20.40
C ASN A 67 -14.36 21.60 19.82
N ALA A 68 -15.29 21.52 18.89
CA ALA A 68 -15.60 20.28 18.20
C ALA A 68 -14.42 19.84 17.31
N VAL A 69 -13.90 18.65 17.55
CA VAL A 69 -12.80 18.05 16.80
C VAL A 69 -13.21 16.67 16.32
N ASP A 70 -13.12 16.45 15.04
CA ASP A 70 -13.17 15.15 14.40
C ASP A 70 -11.75 14.67 14.09
N ALA A 71 -11.40 13.46 14.46
CA ALA A 71 -10.14 12.85 14.09
C ALA A 71 -10.39 11.39 13.65
N GLY A 72 -9.68 10.93 12.62
CA GLY A 72 -9.94 9.60 12.13
C GLY A 72 -8.98 9.09 11.08
N SER A 73 -9.40 8.03 10.40
CA SER A 73 -8.66 7.41 9.30
C SER A 73 -9.60 6.88 8.23
N PHE A 74 -9.10 6.78 7.03
CA PHE A 74 -9.81 6.24 5.88
C PHE A 74 -8.91 5.33 5.06
N SER A 75 -9.42 4.17 4.67
CA SER A 75 -8.74 3.30 3.73
C SER A 75 -9.74 2.59 2.83
N ILE A 76 -9.35 2.38 1.59
CA ILE A 76 -10.21 1.79 0.57
C ILE A 76 -9.38 0.98 -0.42
N SER A 77 -9.90 -0.16 -0.87
CA SER A 77 -9.31 -0.86 -2.01
C SER A 77 -9.47 0.01 -3.27
N TYR A 78 -8.35 0.28 -3.96
CA TYR A 78 -8.33 1.27 -5.03
C TYR A 78 -7.35 0.89 -6.13
N SER A 79 -7.82 0.76 -7.37
CA SER A 79 -6.98 0.30 -8.48
C SER A 79 -6.30 1.44 -9.21
N ILE A 80 -4.96 1.36 -9.30
CA ILE A 80 -4.10 2.25 -10.08
C ILE A 80 -3.29 1.47 -11.14
N MET A 81 -3.81 0.33 -11.58
CA MET A 81 -3.14 -0.60 -12.49
C MET A 81 -2.69 0.05 -13.81
N GLY A 82 -3.36 1.12 -14.25
CA GLY A 82 -3.02 1.83 -15.50
C GLY A 82 -1.61 2.41 -15.52
N THR A 83 -1.05 2.75 -14.35
CA THR A 83 0.27 3.39 -14.22
C THR A 83 1.35 2.49 -13.61
N VAL A 84 1.01 1.24 -13.19
CA VAL A 84 1.97 0.34 -12.51
C VAL A 84 3.12 -0.12 -13.38
N PHE A 85 2.92 -0.14 -14.71
CA PHE A 85 3.93 -0.54 -15.68
C PHE A 85 4.73 0.62 -16.27
N GLU A 86 4.45 1.86 -15.82
CA GLU A 86 5.26 3.01 -16.22
C GLU A 86 6.73 2.77 -15.87
N LYS A 87 7.60 3.02 -16.84
CA LYS A 87 9.04 2.87 -16.65
C LYS A 87 9.55 4.10 -15.92
N LEU A 88 10.07 3.90 -14.72
CA LEU A 88 10.77 4.96 -13.99
C LEU A 88 12.20 5.07 -14.50
N ASP A 89 12.55 6.24 -14.99
CA ASP A 89 13.95 6.66 -15.11
C ASP A 89 14.28 7.51 -13.87
N PRO A 90 15.25 7.10 -13.04
CA PRO A 90 15.64 7.87 -11.86
C PRO A 90 16.18 9.28 -12.16
N LYS A 91 16.47 9.58 -13.42
CA LYS A 91 17.02 10.88 -13.86
C LYS A 91 15.97 11.80 -14.50
N GLU A 92 14.77 11.28 -14.74
CA GLU A 92 13.71 12.04 -15.42
C GLU A 92 12.44 12.04 -14.56
N VAL A 93 11.75 13.16 -14.58
CA VAL A 93 10.42 13.27 -13.96
C VAL A 93 9.43 12.40 -14.73
N SER A 94 8.69 11.54 -14.03
CA SER A 94 7.74 10.62 -14.67
C SER A 94 6.60 11.36 -15.37
N ALA A 95 6.07 10.78 -16.45
CA ALA A 95 4.92 11.35 -17.17
C ALA A 95 3.70 11.47 -16.27
N THR A 96 3.48 10.49 -15.36
CA THR A 96 2.40 10.52 -14.38
C THR A 96 2.55 11.67 -13.39
N PHE A 97 3.79 11.97 -12.95
CA PHE A 97 4.02 13.12 -12.06
C PHE A 97 3.76 14.45 -12.78
N LYS A 98 4.23 14.62 -14.02
CA LYS A 98 3.90 15.79 -14.83
C LYS A 98 2.39 15.96 -15.04
N GLN A 99 1.68 14.86 -15.24
CA GLN A 99 0.21 14.88 -15.31
C GLN A 99 -0.42 15.31 -13.98
N PHE A 100 0.14 14.87 -12.85
CA PHE A 100 -0.29 15.32 -11.53
C PHE A 100 -0.13 16.83 -11.37
N GLU A 101 1.01 17.38 -11.80
CA GLU A 101 1.26 18.83 -11.78
C GLU A 101 0.25 19.59 -12.64
N ALA A 102 -0.01 19.14 -13.87
CA ALA A 102 -0.99 19.73 -14.76
C ALA A 102 -2.43 19.63 -14.23
N ASN A 103 -2.77 18.55 -13.53
CA ASN A 103 -4.10 18.35 -12.96
C ASN A 103 -4.42 19.37 -11.85
N ARG A 104 -3.43 19.92 -11.16
CA ARG A 104 -3.65 20.89 -10.07
C ARG A 104 -4.43 22.12 -10.53
N GLU A 105 -4.06 22.68 -11.68
CA GLU A 105 -4.76 23.84 -12.28
C GLU A 105 -6.23 23.51 -12.60
N ILE A 106 -6.48 22.34 -13.19
CA ILE A 106 -7.84 21.89 -13.54
C ILE A 106 -8.69 21.73 -12.28
N ILE A 107 -8.15 21.10 -11.23
CA ILE A 107 -8.85 20.87 -9.96
C ILE A 107 -9.15 22.19 -9.25
N SER A 108 -8.17 23.11 -9.20
CA SER A 108 -8.32 24.43 -8.61
C SER A 108 -9.51 25.19 -9.23
N ASN A 109 -9.57 25.25 -10.56
CA ASN A 109 -10.64 25.92 -11.28
C ASN A 109 -12.01 25.22 -11.12
N ARG A 110 -12.02 23.90 -10.92
CA ARG A 110 -13.25 23.16 -10.63
C ARG A 110 -13.87 23.53 -9.29
N TRP A 111 -13.08 23.76 -8.26
CA TRP A 111 -13.59 24.16 -6.95
C TRP A 111 -14.43 25.43 -7.03
N GLN A 112 -14.00 26.44 -7.75
CA GLN A 112 -14.82 27.64 -7.94
C GLN A 112 -16.12 27.37 -8.72
N THR A 113 -16.03 26.54 -9.76
CA THR A 113 -17.22 26.19 -10.56
C THR A 113 -18.26 25.43 -9.73
N GLU A 114 -17.84 24.49 -8.90
CA GLU A 114 -18.74 23.70 -8.03
C GLU A 114 -19.36 24.55 -6.91
N LEU A 115 -18.65 25.57 -6.43
CA LEU A 115 -19.17 26.52 -5.44
C LEU A 115 -20.09 27.59 -6.03
N ASN A 116 -20.32 27.60 -7.35
CA ASN A 116 -21.13 28.61 -8.04
C ASN A 116 -20.65 30.06 -7.79
N THR A 117 -19.34 30.24 -7.54
CA THR A 117 -18.73 31.54 -7.33
C THR A 117 -18.24 32.13 -8.66
N VAL A 118 -18.16 33.46 -8.74
CA VAL A 118 -17.52 34.12 -9.88
C VAL A 118 -16.03 33.83 -9.84
N TYR A 119 -15.47 33.43 -10.98
CA TYR A 119 -14.04 33.16 -11.08
C TYR A 119 -13.23 34.38 -10.63
N SER A 120 -12.36 34.17 -9.66
CA SER A 120 -11.34 35.12 -9.23
C SER A 120 -10.00 34.40 -9.22
N GLU A 121 -9.01 34.98 -9.87
CA GLU A 121 -7.66 34.42 -9.90
C GLU A 121 -6.93 34.75 -8.61
N GLY A 122 -6.38 33.70 -7.96
CA GLY A 122 -5.56 33.84 -6.77
C GLY A 122 -4.12 34.21 -7.13
N GLN A 123 -3.43 34.89 -6.22
CA GLN A 123 -2.01 35.17 -6.34
C GLN A 123 -1.22 34.18 -5.48
N PHE A 124 -0.65 33.18 -6.11
CA PHE A 124 0.16 32.17 -5.43
C PHE A 124 1.60 32.22 -5.88
N PHE A 125 2.51 31.94 -4.97
CA PHE A 125 3.94 32.00 -5.22
C PHE A 125 4.60 30.67 -4.87
N ASN A 126 5.62 30.32 -5.63
CA ASN A 126 6.47 29.20 -5.26
C ASN A 126 7.19 29.52 -3.94
N PRO A 127 7.10 28.66 -2.92
CA PRO A 127 7.67 28.93 -1.59
C PRO A 127 9.20 29.05 -1.57
N LEU A 128 9.89 28.54 -2.60
CA LEU A 128 11.36 28.58 -2.66
C LEU A 128 11.93 29.82 -3.33
N ASP A 129 11.36 30.23 -4.46
CA ASP A 129 11.92 31.28 -5.32
C ASP A 129 10.99 32.47 -5.51
N SER A 130 9.80 32.43 -4.87
CA SER A 130 8.76 33.46 -4.98
C SER A 130 8.30 33.75 -6.41
N THR A 131 8.45 32.79 -7.32
CA THR A 131 7.90 32.89 -8.67
C THR A 131 6.38 32.84 -8.63
N LEU A 132 5.70 33.73 -9.35
CA LEU A 132 4.23 33.72 -9.44
C LEU A 132 3.77 32.47 -10.17
N LEU A 133 2.77 31.78 -9.58
CA LEU A 133 2.10 30.61 -10.12
C LEU A 133 0.69 31.03 -10.58
N PRO A 134 0.50 31.34 -11.86
CA PRO A 134 -0.78 31.80 -12.39
C PRO A 134 -1.79 30.67 -12.59
N ASN A 135 -3.02 31.04 -12.97
CA ASN A 135 -4.11 30.13 -13.38
C ASN A 135 -4.73 29.29 -12.26
N TYR A 136 -4.51 29.66 -11.00
CA TYR A 136 -5.19 29.02 -9.87
C TYR A 136 -6.32 29.91 -9.35
N ALA A 137 -7.42 29.29 -8.99
CA ALA A 137 -8.58 29.96 -8.40
C ALA A 137 -8.25 30.49 -6.99
N GLU A 138 -8.81 31.64 -6.63
CA GLU A 138 -8.66 32.23 -5.29
C GLU A 138 -9.00 31.25 -4.18
N GLY A 139 -8.12 31.11 -3.17
CA GLY A 139 -8.26 30.17 -2.08
C GLY A 139 -7.91 28.71 -2.39
N TYR A 140 -7.67 28.35 -3.65
CA TYR A 140 -7.33 26.98 -4.10
C TYR A 140 -6.01 26.95 -4.86
N GLY A 141 -4.93 27.27 -4.16
CA GLY A 141 -3.59 27.33 -4.74
C GLY A 141 -2.97 25.97 -5.04
N PRO A 142 -1.82 25.97 -5.71
CA PRO A 142 -1.12 24.77 -6.20
C PRO A 142 -0.67 23.82 -5.10
N TYR A 143 -0.58 24.29 -3.86
CA TYR A 143 -0.12 23.51 -2.69
C TYR A 143 -1.24 23.24 -1.70
N SER A 144 -2.49 23.68 -1.97
CA SER A 144 -3.64 23.33 -1.14
C SER A 144 -3.90 21.83 -1.20
N GLN A 145 -4.14 21.19 -0.04
CA GLN A 145 -4.48 19.76 0.01
C GLN A 145 -5.78 19.44 -0.76
N ASP A 146 -6.75 20.37 -0.82
CA ASP A 146 -8.00 20.23 -1.58
C ASP A 146 -7.74 20.18 -3.09
N VAL A 147 -6.63 20.73 -3.55
CA VAL A 147 -6.16 20.65 -4.93
C VAL A 147 -5.26 19.43 -5.14
N LEU A 148 -4.33 19.19 -4.22
CA LEU A 148 -3.33 18.14 -4.36
C LEU A 148 -3.94 16.74 -4.30
N ILE A 149 -4.89 16.47 -3.39
CA ILE A 149 -5.47 15.13 -3.22
C ILE A 149 -6.20 14.67 -4.48
N PRO A 150 -7.19 15.41 -5.03
CA PRO A 150 -7.88 14.99 -6.24
C PRO A 150 -6.96 14.95 -7.47
N ALA A 151 -6.02 15.90 -7.59
CA ALA A 151 -5.06 15.93 -8.70
C ALA A 151 -4.15 14.69 -8.69
N PHE A 152 -3.65 14.29 -7.52
CA PHE A 152 -2.86 13.08 -7.32
C PHE A 152 -3.65 11.82 -7.67
N ILE A 153 -4.87 11.69 -7.12
CA ILE A 153 -5.74 10.53 -7.41
C ILE A 153 -6.04 10.46 -8.91
N ALA A 154 -6.36 11.58 -9.58
CA ALA A 154 -6.63 11.62 -11.01
C ALA A 154 -5.44 11.12 -11.83
N ALA A 155 -4.25 11.65 -11.60
CA ALA A 155 -3.03 11.30 -12.33
C ALA A 155 -2.70 9.81 -12.19
N TYR A 156 -2.62 9.32 -10.96
CA TYR A 156 -2.19 7.94 -10.69
C TYR A 156 -3.24 6.87 -11.01
N THR A 157 -4.51 7.24 -11.13
CA THR A 157 -5.57 6.34 -11.61
C THR A 157 -5.80 6.39 -13.11
N GLY A 158 -5.17 7.34 -13.82
CA GLY A 158 -5.40 7.58 -15.23
C GLY A 158 -6.79 8.16 -15.53
N LYS A 159 -7.49 8.73 -14.53
CA LYS A 159 -8.77 9.40 -14.72
C LYS A 159 -8.56 10.85 -15.08
N SER A 160 -9.57 11.42 -15.76
CA SER A 160 -9.61 12.85 -16.03
C SER A 160 -9.73 13.66 -14.73
N ALA A 161 -8.91 14.69 -14.58
CA ALA A 161 -9.06 15.65 -13.48
C ALA A 161 -10.39 16.39 -13.51
N ALA A 162 -11.06 16.46 -14.68
CA ALA A 162 -12.39 17.04 -14.80
C ALA A 162 -13.51 16.19 -14.16
N ASP A 163 -13.31 14.87 -14.04
CA ASP A 163 -14.36 13.93 -13.63
C ASP A 163 -14.12 13.28 -12.26
N ILE A 164 -12.93 13.46 -11.68
CA ILE A 164 -12.60 12.88 -10.36
C ILE A 164 -13.42 13.57 -9.25
N SER A 165 -13.81 12.81 -8.21
CA SER A 165 -14.42 13.42 -7.02
C SER A 165 -13.42 14.34 -6.31
N LEU A 166 -13.85 15.55 -5.96
CA LEU A 166 -13.06 16.50 -5.16
C LEU A 166 -12.98 16.05 -3.70
N ASN A 167 -13.97 15.29 -3.21
CA ASN A 167 -13.95 14.74 -1.86
C ASN A 167 -13.14 13.43 -1.81
N ALA A 168 -12.05 13.43 -1.04
CA ALA A 168 -11.18 12.29 -0.86
C ALA A 168 -11.88 11.05 -0.26
N PHE A 169 -12.86 11.26 0.62
CA PHE A 169 -13.59 10.20 1.34
C PHE A 169 -14.72 9.57 0.53
N SER A 170 -15.15 10.19 -0.58
CA SER A 170 -16.25 9.71 -1.42
C SER A 170 -15.85 8.69 -2.48
N GLN A 171 -14.61 8.19 -2.44
CA GLN A 171 -14.13 7.21 -3.41
C GLN A 171 -14.88 5.88 -3.29
N ILE A 172 -15.18 5.26 -4.45
CA ILE A 172 -15.82 3.96 -4.52
C ILE A 172 -14.77 2.86 -4.52
N PRO A 173 -14.92 1.78 -3.70
CA PRO A 173 -14.00 0.66 -3.69
C PRO A 173 -13.82 0.05 -5.07
N LYS A 174 -12.58 -0.28 -5.42
CA LYS A 174 -12.24 -1.01 -6.66
C LYS A 174 -11.79 -2.42 -6.29
N PRO A 175 -12.10 -3.42 -7.14
CA PRO A 175 -11.78 -4.80 -6.82
C PRO A 175 -10.27 -5.08 -6.86
N ASN A 176 -9.79 -5.76 -5.83
CA ASN A 176 -8.60 -6.56 -5.83
C ASN A 176 -8.94 -7.94 -6.37
N TYR A 177 -7.98 -8.65 -6.97
CA TYR A 177 -8.25 -9.98 -7.50
C TYR A 177 -7.11 -10.97 -7.26
N ARG A 178 -7.47 -12.25 -7.23
CA ARG A 178 -6.55 -13.38 -7.34
C ARG A 178 -7.09 -14.38 -8.32
N ILE A 179 -6.29 -14.74 -9.28
CA ILE A 179 -6.57 -15.77 -10.30
C ILE A 179 -5.71 -16.99 -9.98
N THR A 180 -6.32 -18.17 -10.00
CA THR A 180 -5.63 -19.46 -9.90
C THR A 180 -6.15 -20.38 -10.97
N TYR A 181 -5.25 -20.96 -11.78
CA TYR A 181 -5.60 -21.91 -12.83
C TYR A 181 -4.79 -23.19 -12.72
N ASN A 182 -5.48 -24.33 -12.55
CA ASN A 182 -4.91 -25.65 -12.35
C ASN A 182 -5.14 -26.60 -13.55
N GLY A 183 -5.76 -26.12 -14.62
CA GLY A 183 -6.19 -26.94 -15.75
C GLY A 183 -5.07 -27.37 -16.70
N LEU A 184 -3.91 -26.71 -16.67
CA LEU A 184 -2.81 -26.98 -17.60
C LEU A 184 -2.31 -28.44 -17.52
N SER A 185 -2.16 -28.99 -16.33
CA SER A 185 -1.69 -30.37 -16.14
C SER A 185 -2.65 -31.45 -16.73
N LYS A 186 -3.90 -31.08 -17.04
CA LYS A 186 -4.91 -31.96 -17.61
C LYS A 186 -4.85 -32.03 -19.15
N LEU A 187 -4.16 -31.11 -19.81
CA LEU A 187 -4.01 -31.06 -21.25
C LEU A 187 -3.16 -32.24 -21.75
N PRO A 188 -3.49 -32.85 -22.89
CA PRO A 188 -2.85 -34.10 -23.37
C PRO A 188 -1.33 -34.07 -23.44
N GLY A 189 -0.72 -32.91 -23.81
CA GLY A 189 0.73 -32.73 -23.86
C GLY A 189 1.35 -32.56 -22.48
N PHE A 190 0.71 -31.80 -21.61
CA PHE A 190 1.21 -31.45 -20.25
C PHE A 190 1.05 -32.63 -19.27
N LYS A 191 -0.01 -33.41 -19.39
CA LYS A 191 -0.30 -34.57 -18.52
C LYS A 191 0.83 -35.61 -18.50
N LYS A 192 1.64 -35.69 -19.55
CA LYS A 192 2.79 -36.62 -19.63
C LYS A 192 4.01 -36.11 -18.89
N LEU A 193 4.06 -34.81 -18.54
CA LEU A 193 5.22 -34.15 -17.94
C LEU A 193 4.95 -33.72 -16.49
N PHE A 194 3.72 -33.26 -16.22
CA PHE A 194 3.37 -32.62 -14.95
C PHE A 194 2.26 -33.39 -14.22
N SER A 195 2.47 -33.62 -12.93
CA SER A 195 1.45 -34.10 -12.01
C SER A 195 0.49 -32.96 -11.64
N THR A 196 1.04 -31.79 -11.32
CA THR A 196 0.28 -30.56 -11.10
C THR A 196 0.97 -29.39 -11.78
N PHE A 197 0.18 -28.45 -12.31
CA PHE A 197 0.67 -27.21 -12.87
C PHE A 197 -0.33 -26.10 -12.50
N THR A 198 0.04 -25.25 -11.57
CA THR A 198 -0.76 -24.14 -11.09
C THR A 198 -0.18 -22.83 -11.60
N VAL A 199 -1.04 -22.00 -12.19
CA VAL A 199 -0.72 -20.61 -12.56
C VAL A 199 -1.45 -19.71 -11.62
N THR A 200 -0.75 -18.71 -11.06
CA THR A 200 -1.32 -17.73 -10.13
C THR A 200 -0.99 -16.32 -10.57
N SER A 201 -1.97 -15.43 -10.49
CA SER A 201 -1.78 -13.98 -10.61
C SER A 201 -2.63 -13.29 -9.53
N ALA A 202 -2.09 -12.28 -8.87
CA ALA A 202 -2.83 -11.56 -7.84
C ALA A 202 -2.48 -10.08 -7.88
N TYR A 203 -3.52 -9.26 -7.72
CA TYR A 203 -3.43 -7.81 -7.63
C TYR A 203 -4.11 -7.32 -6.37
N THR A 204 -3.42 -6.50 -5.60
CA THR A 204 -3.97 -5.79 -4.46
C THR A 204 -3.55 -4.33 -4.51
N SER A 205 -4.48 -3.44 -4.21
CA SER A 205 -4.15 -2.02 -4.06
C SER A 205 -5.06 -1.37 -3.03
N THR A 206 -4.49 -0.48 -2.24
CA THR A 206 -5.17 0.24 -1.17
C THR A 206 -4.74 1.70 -1.20
N LEU A 207 -5.72 2.60 -1.18
CA LEU A 207 -5.55 4.02 -0.91
C LEU A 207 -5.89 4.29 0.55
N SER A 208 -5.03 5.00 1.27
CA SER A 208 -5.18 5.28 2.69
C SER A 208 -4.90 6.75 3.01
N LEU A 209 -5.77 7.32 3.83
CA LEU A 209 -5.57 8.53 4.60
C LEU A 209 -5.41 8.06 6.06
N ASN A 210 -4.16 7.94 6.52
CA ASN A 210 -3.88 7.28 7.80
C ASN A 210 -4.36 8.09 9.00
N SER A 211 -4.43 9.41 8.83
CA SER A 211 -4.97 10.32 9.83
C SER A 211 -5.58 11.54 9.13
N PHE A 212 -6.65 12.04 9.70
CA PHE A 212 -7.19 13.37 9.45
C PHE A 212 -7.68 13.94 10.77
N THR A 213 -7.62 15.24 10.92
CA THR A 213 -8.15 15.95 12.09
C THR A 213 -8.82 17.25 11.64
N THR A 214 -9.85 17.69 12.37
CA THR A 214 -10.47 19.00 12.11
C THR A 214 -9.42 20.09 12.27
N ASP A 215 -9.34 20.96 11.28
CA ASP A 215 -8.61 22.22 11.41
C ASP A 215 -9.43 23.19 12.26
N LEU A 216 -8.87 23.66 13.38
CA LEU A 216 -9.57 24.51 14.33
C LEU A 216 -9.81 25.95 13.81
N ASP A 217 -9.09 26.34 12.78
CA ASP A 217 -9.26 27.63 12.11
C ASP A 217 -10.37 27.60 11.04
N PHE A 218 -10.94 26.40 10.76
CA PHE A 218 -12.05 26.25 9.84
C PHE A 218 -13.34 26.79 10.48
N ASP A 219 -13.93 27.81 9.87
CA ASP A 219 -15.25 28.34 10.27
C ASP A 219 -16.37 27.73 9.41
N GLY A 220 -16.98 26.66 9.92
CA GLY A 220 -18.11 25.99 9.30
C GLY A 220 -19.49 26.52 9.75
N ASN A 221 -19.55 27.50 10.62
CA ASN A 221 -20.81 27.95 11.24
C ASN A 221 -21.71 28.72 10.28
N TYR A 222 -21.14 29.38 9.28
CA TYR A 222 -21.87 30.24 8.32
C TYR A 222 -21.98 29.67 6.92
N TYR A 223 -21.02 28.86 6.46
CA TYR A 223 -20.95 28.35 5.11
C TYR A 223 -20.60 26.86 5.08
N ALA A 224 -21.22 26.14 4.17
CA ALA A 224 -20.90 24.72 3.97
C ALA A 224 -19.56 24.49 3.24
N TYR A 225 -18.80 25.54 2.97
CA TYR A 225 -17.54 25.54 2.23
C TYR A 225 -16.49 26.45 2.90
N ALA A 226 -15.23 26.17 2.64
CA ALA A 226 -14.12 26.96 3.13
C ALA A 226 -14.16 28.40 2.60
N HIS A 227 -14.02 29.37 3.48
CA HIS A 227 -14.02 30.80 3.14
C HIS A 227 -13.02 31.63 3.95
N VAL A 228 -12.44 31.04 5.01
CA VAL A 228 -11.38 31.65 5.78
C VAL A 228 -10.08 31.43 5.02
N VAL A 229 -9.36 32.49 4.74
CA VAL A 229 -8.08 32.46 4.02
C VAL A 229 -6.94 32.39 5.02
N ASP A 230 -6.08 31.39 4.91
CA ASP A 230 -4.77 31.39 5.58
C ASP A 230 -3.89 32.48 4.96
N THR A 231 -3.52 33.46 5.76
CA THR A 231 -2.76 34.65 5.33
C THR A 231 -1.33 34.34 4.90
N LEU A 232 -0.78 33.16 5.26
CA LEU A 232 0.56 32.75 4.90
C LEU A 232 0.59 32.11 3.52
N THR A 233 -0.39 31.30 3.20
CA THR A 233 -0.43 30.51 1.96
C THR A 233 -1.37 31.10 0.91
N GLY A 234 -2.32 31.96 1.30
CA GLY A 234 -3.39 32.44 0.44
C GLY A 234 -4.47 31.40 0.14
N ASN A 235 -4.37 30.21 0.71
CA ASN A 235 -5.34 29.13 0.53
C ASN A 235 -6.50 29.25 1.51
N PHE A 236 -7.66 28.71 1.16
CA PHE A 236 -8.71 28.50 2.15
C PHE A 236 -8.30 27.46 3.18
N VAL A 237 -8.67 27.71 4.44
CA VAL A 237 -8.54 26.72 5.53
C VAL A 237 -9.49 25.56 5.24
N THR A 238 -8.97 24.35 5.24
CA THR A 238 -9.76 23.14 4.91
C THR A 238 -10.44 22.58 6.15
N LEU A 239 -11.56 21.86 5.99
CA LEU A 239 -12.26 21.25 7.13
C LEU A 239 -11.38 20.24 7.88
N TYR A 240 -10.60 19.47 7.16
CA TYR A 240 -9.69 18.48 7.74
C TYR A 240 -8.25 18.74 7.30
N ASP A 241 -7.37 18.73 8.26
CA ASP A 241 -5.94 18.64 8.02
C ASP A 241 -5.55 17.18 7.79
N ILE A 242 -5.00 16.88 6.61
CA ILE A 242 -4.58 15.56 6.16
C ILE A 242 -3.09 15.62 5.88
N PRO A 243 -2.21 15.01 6.70
CA PRO A 243 -0.78 15.13 6.52
C PRO A 243 -0.24 14.40 5.28
N ASN A 244 -0.85 13.28 4.92
CA ASN A 244 -0.42 12.50 3.77
C ASN A 244 -1.51 11.58 3.22
N ILE A 245 -1.34 11.17 1.96
CA ILE A 245 -2.09 10.11 1.30
C ILE A 245 -1.13 9.03 0.83
N ILE A 246 -1.48 7.76 1.03
CA ILE A 246 -0.66 6.62 0.67
C ILE A 246 -1.43 5.70 -0.26
N ILE A 247 -0.79 5.29 -1.37
CA ILE A 247 -1.29 4.21 -2.21
C ILE A 247 -0.27 3.08 -2.19
N ASN A 248 -0.69 1.91 -1.71
CA ASN A 248 0.07 0.68 -1.79
C ASN A 248 -0.52 -0.20 -2.88
N GLU A 249 0.30 -0.64 -3.81
CA GLU A 249 -0.07 -1.49 -4.92
C GLU A 249 0.88 -2.67 -5.05
N ALA A 250 0.35 -3.87 -5.23
CA ALA A 250 1.14 -5.08 -5.41
C ALA A 250 0.51 -6.04 -6.41
N LEU A 251 1.31 -6.46 -7.38
CA LEU A 251 1.12 -7.64 -8.21
C LEU A 251 1.95 -8.78 -7.60
N SER A 252 1.35 -9.59 -6.73
CA SER A 252 2.06 -10.57 -5.91
C SER A 252 1.38 -11.95 -5.89
N PRO A 253 1.73 -12.82 -6.87
CA PRO A 253 2.60 -12.55 -8.02
C PRO A 253 1.87 -11.85 -9.18
N LEU A 254 2.62 -11.14 -10.05
CA LEU A 254 2.13 -10.76 -11.38
C LEU A 254 1.88 -12.01 -12.22
N ILE A 255 2.84 -12.93 -12.19
CA ILE A 255 2.72 -14.28 -12.71
C ILE A 255 3.52 -15.22 -11.82
N GLY A 256 2.86 -16.31 -11.39
CA GLY A 256 3.46 -17.37 -10.59
C GLY A 256 3.16 -18.74 -11.20
N PHE A 257 4.12 -19.65 -11.09
CA PHE A 257 3.99 -21.03 -11.50
C PHE A 257 4.43 -21.94 -10.35
N ASP A 258 3.54 -22.85 -9.94
CA ASP A 258 3.86 -23.95 -9.03
C ASP A 258 3.65 -25.26 -9.78
N VAL A 259 4.73 -26.01 -9.98
CA VAL A 259 4.76 -27.18 -10.83
C VAL A 259 5.28 -28.39 -10.06
N THR A 260 4.54 -29.50 -10.12
CA THR A 260 5.03 -30.81 -9.68
C THR A 260 5.17 -31.70 -10.92
N TRP A 261 6.40 -32.13 -11.18
CA TRP A 261 6.72 -33.02 -12.28
C TRP A 261 6.37 -34.48 -11.92
N ILE A 262 6.13 -35.33 -12.92
CA ILE A 262 5.82 -36.74 -12.69
C ILE A 262 6.96 -37.48 -11.95
N ASN A 263 8.20 -37.05 -12.16
CA ASN A 263 9.39 -37.60 -11.49
C ASN A 263 9.57 -37.12 -10.03
N GLY A 264 8.60 -36.40 -9.45
CA GLY A 264 8.64 -35.93 -8.07
C GLY A 264 9.41 -34.61 -7.86
N ILE A 265 9.98 -34.02 -8.91
CA ILE A 265 10.58 -32.69 -8.82
C ILE A 265 9.46 -31.64 -8.64
N THR A 266 9.66 -30.67 -7.77
CA THR A 266 8.83 -29.48 -7.67
C THR A 266 9.60 -28.27 -8.18
N SER A 267 8.92 -27.38 -8.88
CA SER A 267 9.49 -26.14 -9.40
C SER A 267 8.53 -24.99 -9.11
N LYS A 268 9.06 -23.88 -8.64
CA LYS A 268 8.31 -22.67 -8.35
C LYS A 268 8.97 -21.50 -9.07
N PHE A 269 8.13 -20.62 -9.63
CA PHE A 269 8.55 -19.34 -10.19
C PHE A 269 7.53 -18.28 -9.81
N ASP A 270 7.98 -17.20 -9.20
CA ASP A 270 7.15 -16.03 -8.93
C ASP A 270 7.85 -14.78 -9.44
N PHE A 271 7.14 -13.99 -10.24
CA PHE A 271 7.52 -12.65 -10.60
C PHE A 271 6.54 -11.66 -9.94
N LYS A 272 7.08 -10.81 -9.07
CA LYS A 272 6.29 -9.85 -8.30
C LYS A 272 6.72 -8.44 -8.62
N LYS A 273 5.75 -7.52 -8.56
CA LYS A 273 5.99 -6.09 -8.69
C LYS A 273 5.13 -5.37 -7.68
N SER A 274 5.72 -4.45 -6.93
CA SER A 274 4.97 -3.62 -5.99
C SER A 274 5.43 -2.17 -6.07
N ARG A 275 4.53 -1.28 -5.69
CA ARG A 275 4.74 0.15 -5.65
C ARG A 275 4.05 0.76 -4.43
N THR A 276 4.75 1.64 -3.73
CA THR A 276 4.18 2.49 -2.70
C THR A 276 4.36 3.94 -3.09
N LEU A 277 3.29 4.69 -3.09
CA LEU A 277 3.24 6.12 -3.36
C LEU A 277 2.80 6.83 -2.08
N THR A 278 3.61 7.75 -1.57
CA THR A 278 3.29 8.56 -0.40
C THR A 278 3.41 10.03 -0.77
N MET A 279 2.26 10.71 -0.84
CA MET A 279 2.21 12.16 -1.04
C MET A 279 2.10 12.84 0.32
N SER A 280 3.11 13.62 0.70
CA SER A 280 3.12 14.49 1.88
C SER A 280 2.62 15.88 1.49
N PHE A 281 1.68 16.41 2.28
CA PHE A 281 1.16 17.78 2.09
C PHE A 281 1.92 18.79 2.97
N ILE A 282 2.76 18.31 3.88
CA ILE A 282 3.62 19.14 4.73
C ILE A 282 4.87 19.59 3.95
N ASP A 283 5.51 18.63 3.25
CA ASP A 283 6.77 18.86 2.53
C ASP A 283 6.57 19.01 1.02
N TYR A 284 5.33 18.93 0.54
CA TYR A 284 4.96 18.94 -0.89
C TYR A 284 5.76 17.92 -1.71
N GLN A 285 5.98 16.75 -1.11
CA GLN A 285 6.85 15.72 -1.64
C GLN A 285 6.09 14.43 -1.92
N LEU A 286 6.30 13.88 -3.10
CA LEU A 286 5.86 12.53 -3.44
C LEU A 286 7.04 11.57 -3.35
N THR A 287 6.97 10.63 -2.43
CA THR A 287 7.90 9.50 -2.34
C THR A 287 7.32 8.29 -3.08
N GLN A 288 8.08 7.76 -4.03
CA GLN A 288 7.74 6.53 -4.75
C GLN A 288 8.75 5.43 -4.42
N ILE A 289 8.27 4.29 -3.97
CA ILE A 289 9.07 3.08 -3.76
C ILE A 289 8.59 2.03 -4.76
N HIS A 290 9.48 1.55 -5.61
CA HIS A 290 9.22 0.49 -6.56
C HIS A 290 10.05 -0.73 -6.19
N SER A 291 9.42 -1.90 -6.20
CA SER A 291 10.08 -3.19 -5.96
C SER A 291 9.72 -4.17 -7.08
N THR A 292 10.73 -4.83 -7.60
CA THR A 292 10.57 -5.96 -8.53
C THR A 292 11.32 -7.15 -7.97
N GLU A 293 10.64 -8.28 -7.83
CA GLU A 293 11.20 -9.51 -7.26
C GLU A 293 10.95 -10.69 -8.19
N CYS A 294 11.98 -11.47 -8.44
CA CYS A 294 11.91 -12.74 -9.13
C CYS A 294 12.40 -13.84 -8.18
N THR A 295 11.53 -14.82 -7.91
CA THR A 295 11.84 -15.97 -7.06
C THR A 295 11.77 -17.25 -7.89
N ILE A 296 12.80 -18.08 -7.79
CA ILE A 296 12.86 -19.40 -8.42
C ILE A 296 13.12 -20.42 -7.33
N GLY A 297 12.24 -21.40 -7.20
CA GLY A 297 12.39 -22.52 -6.28
C GLY A 297 12.46 -23.84 -7.02
N ALA A 298 13.25 -24.77 -6.53
CA ALA A 298 13.27 -26.17 -6.99
C ALA A 298 13.34 -27.09 -5.77
N GLY A 299 12.62 -28.20 -5.84
CA GLY A 299 12.63 -29.19 -4.78
C GLY A 299 12.61 -30.61 -5.36
N TYR A 300 13.22 -31.52 -4.65
CA TYR A 300 13.17 -32.95 -4.98
C TYR A 300 13.08 -33.76 -3.68
N LYS A 301 12.05 -34.61 -3.61
CA LYS A 301 11.86 -35.52 -2.50
C LYS A 301 12.20 -36.94 -2.96
N MET A 302 13.19 -37.53 -2.32
CA MET A 302 13.58 -38.94 -2.52
C MET A 302 13.06 -39.72 -1.33
N SER A 303 12.09 -40.61 -1.56
CA SER A 303 11.57 -41.52 -0.54
C SER A 303 12.40 -42.81 -0.51
N GLY A 304 12.56 -43.40 0.68
CA GLY A 304 13.30 -44.66 0.85
C GLY A 304 14.82 -44.50 0.76
N PHE A 305 15.34 -43.29 1.03
CA PHE A 305 16.80 -43.09 1.05
C PHE A 305 17.43 -43.71 2.28
N THR A 306 18.40 -44.61 2.08
CA THR A 306 19.15 -45.24 3.15
C THR A 306 20.50 -44.54 3.31
N LEU A 307 20.76 -43.95 4.49
CA LEU A 307 22.04 -43.36 4.79
C LEU A 307 23.17 -44.41 4.70
N PRO A 308 24.24 -44.16 3.92
CA PRO A 308 25.35 -45.11 3.77
C PRO A 308 26.25 -45.15 5.01
N ILE A 309 25.73 -44.82 6.20
CA ILE A 309 26.50 -44.77 7.47
C ILE A 309 26.30 -46.07 8.23
N LYS A 310 27.41 -46.69 8.64
CA LYS A 310 27.38 -47.84 9.54
C LYS A 310 27.46 -47.37 11.00
N ILE A 311 26.39 -47.60 11.77
CA ILE A 311 26.36 -47.34 13.21
C ILE A 311 26.60 -48.66 13.91
N LYS A 312 27.68 -48.78 14.70
CA LYS A 312 28.12 -50.00 15.38
C LYS A 312 28.20 -51.24 14.46
N GLY A 313 28.73 -51.06 13.23
CA GLY A 313 28.92 -52.16 12.27
C GLY A 313 27.67 -52.63 11.51
N ARG A 314 26.48 -52.14 11.85
CA ARG A 314 25.22 -52.45 11.20
C ARG A 314 24.74 -51.21 10.39
N ARG A 315 24.21 -51.42 9.17
CA ARG A 315 23.45 -50.37 8.46
C ARG A 315 22.08 -50.31 9.11
N PRO A 316 21.68 -49.17 9.72
CA PRO A 316 20.30 -49.01 10.14
C PRO A 316 19.41 -49.07 8.94
N ASN A 317 18.34 -49.87 8.99
CA ASN A 317 17.34 -49.97 7.92
C ASN A 317 16.40 -48.75 8.04
N LEU A 318 16.92 -47.56 7.81
CA LEU A 318 16.22 -46.29 7.88
C LEU A 318 15.85 -45.90 6.44
N GLU A 319 14.71 -46.42 5.97
CA GLU A 319 14.10 -45.98 4.70
C GLU A 319 13.29 -44.73 4.97
N ASN A 320 13.92 -43.58 4.78
CA ASN A 320 13.32 -42.30 5.12
C ASN A 320 13.41 -41.29 3.98
N ASP A 321 12.68 -40.22 4.12
CA ASP A 321 12.61 -39.18 3.10
C ASP A 321 13.80 -38.22 3.19
N LEU A 322 14.46 -38.02 2.06
CA LEU A 322 15.48 -36.99 1.86
C LEU A 322 14.90 -35.93 0.92
N THR A 323 14.80 -34.70 1.38
CA THR A 323 14.25 -33.60 0.60
C THR A 323 15.34 -32.55 0.34
N PHE A 324 15.58 -32.28 -0.92
CA PHE A 324 16.39 -31.17 -1.38
C PHE A 324 15.49 -30.01 -1.74
N LYS A 325 15.83 -28.81 -1.27
CA LYS A 325 15.18 -27.56 -1.68
C LYS A 325 16.24 -26.54 -2.06
N PHE A 326 15.95 -25.78 -3.06
CA PHE A 326 16.78 -24.70 -3.55
C PHE A 326 15.90 -23.51 -3.84
N ASP A 327 16.14 -22.41 -3.15
CA ASP A 327 15.43 -21.15 -3.35
C ASP A 327 16.44 -20.07 -3.76
N PHE A 328 16.12 -19.39 -4.85
CA PHE A 328 16.85 -18.25 -5.37
C PHE A 328 15.88 -17.06 -5.48
N SER A 329 16.27 -15.92 -4.95
CA SER A 329 15.51 -14.68 -5.06
C SER A 329 16.40 -13.53 -5.52
N PHE A 330 15.92 -12.78 -6.50
CA PHE A 330 16.47 -11.52 -6.93
C PHE A 330 15.44 -10.42 -6.73
N ARG A 331 15.81 -9.38 -5.98
CA ARG A 331 14.97 -8.23 -5.70
C ARG A 331 15.69 -6.95 -6.05
N ASP A 332 14.98 -6.05 -6.73
CA ASP A 332 15.45 -4.73 -7.14
C ASP A 332 14.46 -3.68 -6.61
N ASP A 333 14.91 -2.89 -5.63
CA ASP A 333 14.15 -1.79 -5.03
C ASP A 333 14.75 -0.45 -5.45
N ILE A 334 13.89 0.53 -5.67
CA ILE A 334 14.27 1.92 -5.89
C ILE A 334 13.30 2.85 -5.18
N THR A 335 13.84 3.86 -4.52
CA THR A 335 13.07 4.95 -3.90
C THR A 335 13.44 6.26 -4.58
N THR A 336 12.43 6.98 -5.04
CA THR A 336 12.58 8.27 -5.70
C THR A 336 11.67 9.29 -5.00
N ASN A 337 12.19 10.48 -4.77
CA ASN A 337 11.44 11.60 -4.24
C ASN A 337 11.25 12.64 -5.34
N PHE A 338 10.02 13.10 -5.49
CA PHE A 338 9.62 14.18 -6.38
C PHE A 338 9.13 15.34 -5.50
N ARG A 339 9.66 16.53 -5.71
CA ARG A 339 9.22 17.71 -5.00
C ARG A 339 8.47 18.64 -5.93
N LEU A 340 7.28 19.10 -5.48
CA LEU A 340 6.43 20.01 -6.26
C LEU A 340 6.96 21.45 -6.32
N ASP A 341 7.74 21.84 -5.32
CA ASP A 341 8.34 23.17 -5.19
C ASP A 341 9.68 23.31 -5.94
N GLN A 342 10.25 22.16 -6.33
CA GLN A 342 11.50 22.09 -7.09
C GLN A 342 11.27 21.12 -8.25
N ASP A 343 11.68 21.48 -9.43
CA ASP A 343 11.66 20.56 -10.58
C ASP A 343 12.79 19.50 -10.43
N LEU A 344 12.80 18.85 -9.25
CA LEU A 344 13.86 17.96 -8.81
C LEU A 344 13.33 16.54 -8.61
N ASN A 345 13.96 15.61 -9.33
CA ASN A 345 13.76 14.19 -9.19
C ASN A 345 15.06 13.55 -8.71
N GLU A 346 15.08 13.05 -7.50
CA GLU A 346 16.27 12.42 -6.94
C GLU A 346 15.99 10.99 -6.46
N PRO A 347 16.81 10.01 -6.90
CA PRO A 347 16.83 8.71 -6.27
C PRO A 347 17.46 8.84 -4.88
N THR A 348 16.63 8.67 -3.85
CA THR A 348 17.04 8.81 -2.44
C THR A 348 17.40 7.49 -1.80
N GLY A 349 17.02 6.36 -2.42
CA GLY A 349 17.26 5.05 -1.88
C GLY A 349 17.18 3.95 -2.94
N GLY A 350 17.50 2.75 -2.52
CA GLY A 350 17.33 1.55 -3.31
C GLY A 350 18.42 0.53 -3.09
N MET A 351 18.09 -0.72 -3.36
CA MET A 351 19.02 -1.83 -3.23
C MET A 351 18.70 -2.94 -4.22
N LYS A 352 19.73 -3.67 -4.61
CA LYS A 352 19.60 -4.96 -5.27
C LYS A 352 19.96 -6.04 -4.26
N SER A 353 19.07 -7.00 -4.03
CA SER A 353 19.30 -8.12 -3.13
C SER A 353 19.24 -9.43 -3.91
N ILE A 354 20.24 -10.27 -3.69
CA ILE A 354 20.30 -11.63 -4.22
C ILE A 354 20.37 -12.57 -3.02
N THR A 355 19.42 -13.49 -2.94
CA THR A 355 19.36 -14.50 -1.87
C THR A 355 19.43 -15.89 -2.48
N LEU A 356 20.24 -16.75 -1.88
CA LEU A 356 20.45 -18.15 -2.25
C LEU A 356 20.31 -19.00 -0.99
N SER A 357 19.32 -19.92 -0.96
CA SER A 357 18.97 -20.70 0.22
C SER A 357 18.76 -22.19 -0.11
N PRO A 358 19.82 -22.97 -0.40
CA PRO A 358 19.71 -24.41 -0.48
C PRO A 358 19.54 -25.04 0.90
N THR A 359 18.62 -26.01 0.99
CA THR A 359 18.41 -26.83 2.19
C THR A 359 18.32 -28.32 1.84
N ILE A 360 18.78 -29.15 2.77
CA ILE A 360 18.65 -30.60 2.70
C ILE A 360 18.01 -31.06 4.00
N ASP A 361 16.80 -31.58 3.90
CA ASP A 361 16.02 -32.12 5.03
C ASP A 361 16.07 -33.64 4.97
N TYR A 362 16.55 -34.28 6.04
CA TYR A 362 16.53 -35.72 6.19
C TYR A 362 15.68 -36.11 7.40
N VAL A 363 14.60 -36.81 7.14
CA VAL A 363 13.75 -37.39 8.16
C VAL A 363 14.35 -38.73 8.59
N VAL A 364 14.99 -38.78 9.75
CA VAL A 364 15.61 -39.99 10.27
C VAL A 364 14.59 -40.96 10.83
N ASN A 365 13.58 -40.45 11.52
CA ASN A 365 12.37 -41.16 11.99
C ASN A 365 11.31 -40.11 12.39
N ASP A 366 10.12 -40.57 12.85
CA ASP A 366 9.01 -39.67 13.22
C ASP A 366 9.36 -38.67 14.33
N ARG A 367 10.44 -38.91 15.08
CA ARG A 367 10.88 -38.09 16.21
C ARG A 367 12.17 -37.30 15.93
N PHE A 368 12.89 -37.64 14.88
CA PHE A 368 14.22 -37.09 14.63
C PHE A 368 14.37 -36.64 13.17
N ASN A 369 14.57 -35.35 12.99
CA ASN A 369 14.81 -34.74 11.69
C ASN A 369 16.10 -33.89 11.73
N VAL A 370 16.89 -33.99 10.66
CA VAL A 370 18.12 -33.23 10.46
C VAL A 370 18.01 -32.37 9.21
N GLN A 371 18.22 -31.09 9.35
CA GLN A 371 18.24 -30.14 8.26
C GLN A 371 19.63 -29.52 8.15
N LEU A 372 20.22 -29.62 6.97
CA LEU A 372 21.38 -28.84 6.56
C LEU A 372 20.84 -27.58 5.84
N TYR A 373 21.35 -26.43 6.18
CA TYR A 373 20.97 -25.20 5.52
C TYR A 373 22.18 -24.34 5.19
N PHE A 374 22.04 -23.59 4.10
CA PHE A 374 23.00 -22.58 3.70
C PHE A 374 22.21 -21.39 3.15
N ASP A 375 22.34 -20.23 3.79
CA ASP A 375 21.72 -18.99 3.37
C ASP A 375 22.79 -17.97 3.03
N ARG A 376 22.77 -17.44 1.83
CA ARG A 376 23.65 -16.36 1.41
C ARG A 376 22.82 -15.24 0.82
N GLN A 377 22.93 -14.07 1.42
CA GLN A 377 22.31 -12.84 0.94
C GLN A 377 23.38 -11.82 0.61
N LYS A 378 23.34 -11.28 -0.61
CA LYS A 378 24.14 -10.15 -1.04
C LYS A 378 23.24 -8.97 -1.34
N THR A 379 23.44 -7.86 -0.63
CA THR A 379 22.72 -6.60 -0.83
C THR A 379 23.69 -5.56 -1.38
N VAL A 380 23.34 -4.95 -2.50
CA VAL A 380 24.10 -3.90 -3.16
C VAL A 380 23.24 -2.63 -3.19
N PRO A 381 23.60 -1.59 -2.42
CA PRO A 381 22.91 -0.31 -2.47
C PRO A 381 23.02 0.33 -3.86
N LYS A 382 22.01 1.07 -4.26
CA LYS A 382 22.01 1.85 -5.52
C LYS A 382 22.59 3.26 -5.34
N ILE A 383 22.67 3.73 -4.10
CA ILE A 383 23.23 5.04 -3.76
C ILE A 383 24.62 4.87 -3.22
N SER A 384 25.50 5.81 -3.55
CA SER A 384 26.93 5.76 -3.25
C SER A 384 27.33 5.93 -1.77
N THR A 385 26.37 6.22 -0.88
CA THR A 385 26.62 6.44 0.56
C THR A 385 26.71 5.16 1.39
N SER A 386 26.41 4.01 0.80
CA SER A 386 26.40 2.71 1.49
C SER A 386 27.21 1.66 0.73
N TYR A 387 27.79 0.71 1.47
CA TYR A 387 28.61 -0.36 0.91
C TYR A 387 27.82 -1.64 0.68
N PRO A 388 28.21 -2.49 -0.30
CA PRO A 388 27.64 -3.82 -0.46
C PRO A 388 27.88 -4.68 0.78
N ILE A 389 26.82 -5.34 1.24
CA ILE A 389 26.85 -6.23 2.39
C ILE A 389 26.59 -7.67 1.90
N THR A 390 27.40 -8.62 2.37
CA THR A 390 27.16 -10.03 2.14
C THR A 390 27.05 -10.73 3.48
N SER A 391 25.92 -11.39 3.72
CA SER A 391 25.69 -12.25 4.87
C SER A 391 25.69 -13.71 4.41
N THR A 392 26.36 -14.56 5.15
CA THR A 392 26.36 -16.01 4.90
C THR A 392 26.10 -16.71 6.22
N ASN A 393 25.09 -17.56 6.25
CA ASN A 393 24.71 -18.36 7.39
C ASN A 393 24.58 -19.82 6.94
N ALA A 394 25.29 -20.73 7.59
CA ALA A 394 25.24 -22.14 7.29
C ALA A 394 25.28 -22.97 8.58
N GLY A 395 24.56 -24.05 8.61
CA GLY A 395 24.51 -24.87 9.82
C GLY A 395 23.70 -26.14 9.67
N ILE A 396 23.64 -26.83 10.78
CA ILE A 396 22.87 -28.07 10.96
C ILE A 396 21.82 -27.79 12.02
N LYS A 397 20.54 -27.97 11.67
CA LYS A 397 19.42 -27.93 12.61
C LYS A 397 18.92 -29.33 12.88
N VAL A 398 18.87 -29.70 14.15
CA VAL A 398 18.39 -30.99 14.60
C VAL A 398 17.09 -30.75 15.35
N ARG A 399 16.02 -31.41 14.90
CA ARG A 399 14.73 -31.40 15.59
C ARG A 399 14.52 -32.77 16.21
N PHE A 400 14.26 -32.78 17.50
CA PHE A 400 13.88 -33.94 18.25
C PHE A 400 12.51 -33.74 18.91
N SER A 401 11.53 -34.61 18.62
CA SER A 401 10.21 -34.59 19.23
C SER A 401 10.16 -35.62 20.34
N LEU A 402 10.02 -35.17 21.58
CA LEU A 402 9.71 -36.04 22.71
C LEU A 402 8.24 -36.41 22.59
N ALA A 403 7.93 -37.70 22.42
CA ALA A 403 6.55 -38.17 22.56
C ALA A 403 6.22 -38.23 24.04
N GLU A 404 5.02 -37.72 24.39
CA GLU A 404 4.36 -38.15 25.60
C GLU A 404 3.94 -39.63 25.56
#